data_260e89517ab6e8bb1e9370828afb8ee4
#
_entry.id   260e89517ab6e8bb1e9370828afb8ee4
#
_cell.length_a   1.000
_cell.length_b   1.000
_cell.length_c   1.000
_cell.angle_alpha   90.00
_cell.angle_beta   90.00
_cell.angle_gamma   90.00
#
_symmetry.space_group_name_H-M   'P 1'
#
loop_
_entity.id
_entity.type
_entity.pdbx_description
1 polymer ?
#
loop_
_entity_poly.entity_id
_entity_poly.type
_entity_poly.pdbx_seq_one_letter_code
_entity_poly.pdbx_strand_id
1 'polypeptide(L)'
;VPSFPTRRSSDLWPLLRNFRHESRRTADCASFLAFSGELAAAGSPEGLLDRLTAFYQTRGVGLLGMGQVFRARRTGDGAELVSVEDRPPVRLADLVGYRQQKDLLIRNTEAFLRGKGSNNVLLYGDAGTGKSTSIQALVNEYADQGLRLIELYKEQYDLIPDILRQVKGRN
;
A
#
# COMPACT_ATOMS: atom_id res chain seq x y z
N VAL A 1 -21.58 29.89 4.10
CA VAL A 1 -20.97 28.61 4.53
C VAL A 1 -22.03 27.56 4.25
N PRO A 2 -21.83 26.60 3.33
CA PRO A 2 -22.79 25.55 3.09
C PRO A 2 -22.78 24.59 4.29
N SER A 3 -23.91 24.43 4.95
CA SER A 3 -24.14 23.47 6.03
C SER A 3 -24.22 22.08 5.42
N PHE A 4 -23.29 21.21 5.80
CA PHE A 4 -23.40 19.78 5.52
C PHE A 4 -24.61 19.21 6.27
N PRO A 5 -25.43 18.36 5.61
CA PRO A 5 -26.54 17.70 6.30
C PRO A 5 -25.93 16.69 7.31
N THR A 6 -26.18 16.96 8.59
CA THR A 6 -25.86 16.04 9.69
C THR A 6 -26.76 14.82 9.57
N ARG A 7 -26.29 13.76 8.91
CA ARG A 7 -26.92 12.44 9.00
C ARG A 7 -26.64 11.86 10.39
N ARG A 8 -27.67 11.38 11.07
CA ARG A 8 -27.53 10.69 12.35
C ARG A 8 -26.72 9.40 12.16
N SER A 9 -25.91 9.03 13.14
CA SER A 9 -25.10 7.80 13.12
C SER A 9 -25.94 6.53 12.88
N SER A 10 -27.24 6.56 13.21
CA SER A 10 -28.22 5.50 12.93
C SER A 10 -28.43 5.23 11.43
N ASP A 11 -28.17 6.21 10.56
CA ASP A 11 -28.41 6.09 9.12
C ASP A 11 -27.23 5.44 8.36
N LEU A 12 -26.06 5.40 8.99
CA LEU A 12 -24.85 4.76 8.43
C LEU A 12 -24.81 3.26 8.71
N TRP A 13 -25.44 2.80 9.78
CA TRP A 13 -25.40 1.41 10.21
C TRP A 13 -26.02 0.41 9.22
N PRO A 14 -27.15 0.68 8.53
CA PRO A 14 -27.69 -0.18 7.48
C PRO A 14 -26.78 -0.29 6.25
N LEU A 15 -26.04 0.79 5.90
CA LEU A 15 -25.10 0.80 4.77
C LEU A 15 -23.87 -0.06 5.06
N LEU A 16 -23.37 -0.05 6.30
CA LEU A 16 -22.25 -0.90 6.71
C LEU A 16 -22.63 -2.38 6.81
N ARG A 17 -23.89 -2.69 7.13
CA ARG A 17 -24.40 -4.06 7.21
C ARG A 17 -24.52 -4.77 5.86
N ASN A 18 -24.73 -4.01 4.78
CA ASN A 18 -24.89 -4.54 3.43
C ASN A 18 -23.59 -4.53 2.62
N PHE A 19 -22.48 -4.12 3.23
CA PHE A 19 -21.16 -4.24 2.62
C PHE A 19 -20.72 -5.72 2.64
N ARG A 20 -21.40 -6.57 1.88
CA ARG A 20 -20.89 -7.88 1.49
C ARG A 20 -19.82 -7.64 0.43
N HIS A 21 -18.61 -7.47 0.90
CA HIS A 21 -17.46 -7.60 0.05
C HIS A 21 -17.42 -9.07 -0.40
N GLU A 22 -17.56 -9.32 -1.70
CA GLU A 22 -17.06 -10.56 -2.30
C GLU A 22 -15.53 -10.52 -2.22
N SER A 23 -15.00 -10.61 -1.02
CA SER A 23 -13.58 -10.65 -0.77
C SER A 23 -13.09 -12.06 -0.99
N ARG A 24 -12.38 -12.27 -2.08
CA ARG A 24 -11.39 -13.33 -2.13
C ARG A 24 -10.45 -13.09 -0.94
N ARG A 25 -10.34 -14.09 -0.07
CA ARG A 25 -9.60 -14.05 1.20
C ARG A 25 -8.11 -13.82 0.93
N THR A 26 -7.56 -12.73 1.44
CA THR A 26 -6.15 -12.41 1.31
C THR A 26 -5.58 -11.95 2.64
N ALA A 27 -4.25 -12.02 2.80
CA ALA A 27 -3.56 -11.59 4.01
C ALA A 27 -3.86 -10.10 4.36
N ASP A 28 -4.15 -9.29 3.35
CA ASP A 28 -4.55 -7.89 3.53
C ASP A 28 -5.96 -7.75 4.16
N CYS A 29 -6.83 -8.74 3.97
CA CYS A 29 -8.12 -8.81 4.67
C CYS A 29 -7.96 -8.97 6.18
N ALA A 30 -6.95 -9.66 6.67
CA ALA A 30 -6.74 -9.83 8.10
C ALA A 30 -6.43 -8.50 8.79
N SER A 31 -5.60 -7.65 8.18
CA SER A 31 -5.29 -6.30 8.68
C SER A 31 -6.52 -5.40 8.65
N PHE A 32 -7.34 -5.50 7.61
CA PHE A 32 -8.57 -4.73 7.49
C PHE A 32 -9.64 -5.20 8.49
N LEU A 33 -9.77 -6.51 8.71
CA LEU A 33 -10.68 -7.08 9.71
C LEU A 33 -10.26 -6.69 11.13
N ALA A 34 -8.96 -6.71 11.44
CA ALA A 34 -8.44 -6.23 12.73
C ALA A 34 -8.79 -4.75 12.92
N PHE A 35 -8.56 -3.92 11.91
CA PHE A 35 -8.90 -2.50 11.96
C PHE A 35 -10.41 -2.25 12.07
N SER A 36 -11.25 -3.01 11.39
CA SER A 36 -12.71 -2.90 11.54
C SER A 36 -13.18 -3.23 12.97
N GLY A 37 -12.50 -4.18 13.64
CA GLY A 37 -12.71 -4.47 15.04
C GLY A 37 -12.30 -3.31 15.96
N GLU A 38 -11.16 -2.66 15.67
CA GLU A 38 -10.71 -1.46 16.39
C GLU A 38 -11.69 -0.29 16.21
N LEU A 39 -12.22 -0.08 15.01
CA LEU A 39 -13.22 0.95 14.74
C LEU A 39 -14.53 0.66 15.50
N ALA A 40 -14.97 -0.59 15.53
CA ALA A 40 -16.18 -0.99 16.26
C ALA A 40 -16.02 -0.80 17.79
N ALA A 41 -14.79 -0.87 18.29
CA ALA A 41 -14.45 -0.63 19.69
C ALA A 41 -14.21 0.84 20.03
N ALA A 42 -14.34 1.77 19.07
CA ALA A 42 -14.25 3.20 19.31
C ALA A 42 -15.51 3.65 20.06
N GLY A 43 -15.42 3.85 21.36
CA GLY A 43 -16.55 4.19 22.24
C GLY A 43 -17.13 5.60 22.04
N SER A 44 -16.55 6.43 21.13
CA SER A 44 -17.04 7.78 20.83
C SER A 44 -16.77 8.15 19.36
N PRO A 45 -17.51 9.14 18.81
CA PRO A 45 -17.26 9.68 17.46
C PRO A 45 -15.85 10.24 17.29
N GLU A 46 -15.33 10.92 18.31
CA GLU A 46 -13.97 11.47 18.32
C GLU A 46 -12.93 10.35 18.26
N GLY A 47 -13.07 9.33 19.09
CA GLY A 47 -12.18 8.15 19.07
C GLY A 47 -12.22 7.39 17.74
N LEU A 48 -13.37 7.35 17.07
CA LEU A 48 -13.50 6.81 15.73
C LEU A 48 -12.72 7.64 14.70
N LEU A 49 -12.86 8.97 14.75
CA LEU A 49 -12.18 9.89 13.86
C LEU A 49 -10.66 9.81 14.02
N ASP A 50 -10.17 9.76 15.26
CA ASP A 50 -8.74 9.63 15.55
C ASP A 50 -8.16 8.33 14.98
N ARG A 51 -8.85 7.20 15.15
CA ARG A 51 -8.42 5.91 14.60
C ARG A 51 -8.44 5.88 13.08
N LEU A 52 -9.49 6.43 12.46
CA LEU A 52 -9.56 6.56 11.01
C LEU A 52 -8.44 7.44 10.47
N THR A 53 -8.19 8.58 11.12
CA THR A 53 -7.13 9.52 10.73
C THR A 53 -5.76 8.84 10.81
N ALA A 54 -5.44 8.18 11.92
CA ALA A 54 -4.19 7.46 12.10
C ALA A 54 -4.01 6.34 11.06
N PHE A 55 -5.09 5.60 10.76
CA PHE A 55 -5.08 4.56 9.74
C PHE A 55 -4.76 5.13 8.35
N TYR A 56 -5.47 6.17 7.94
CA TYR A 56 -5.26 6.75 6.61
C TYR A 56 -3.92 7.48 6.48
N GLN A 57 -3.41 8.08 7.55
CA GLN A 57 -2.06 8.68 7.56
C GLN A 57 -0.95 7.64 7.40
N THR A 58 -1.15 6.42 7.95
CA THR A 58 -0.13 5.37 7.94
C THR A 58 -0.22 4.50 6.69
N ARG A 59 -1.44 4.19 6.24
CA ARG A 59 -1.68 3.19 5.19
C ARG A 59 -2.12 3.79 3.85
N GLY A 60 -2.45 5.09 3.82
CA GLY A 60 -3.01 5.74 2.63
C GLY A 60 -4.50 5.47 2.42
N VAL A 61 -5.06 6.01 1.35
CA VAL A 61 -6.51 6.00 1.06
C VAL A 61 -6.83 5.08 -0.12
N GLY A 62 -8.01 4.48 -0.09
CA GLY A 62 -8.53 3.68 -1.18
C GLY A 62 -7.72 2.41 -1.46
N LEU A 63 -7.46 2.11 -2.72
CA LEU A 63 -6.76 0.90 -3.14
C LEU A 63 -5.36 0.78 -2.50
N LEU A 64 -4.61 1.88 -2.42
CA LEU A 64 -3.26 1.90 -1.84
C LEU A 64 -3.25 1.62 -0.33
N GLY A 65 -4.34 1.93 0.37
CA GLY A 65 -4.51 1.60 1.78
C GLY A 65 -4.80 0.12 2.03
N MET A 66 -5.29 -0.59 1.00
CA MET A 66 -5.71 -2.00 1.11
C MET A 66 -4.68 -3.00 0.59
N GLY A 67 -3.65 -2.56 -0.13
CA GLY A 67 -2.62 -3.43 -0.72
C GLY A 67 -1.22 -2.88 -0.50
N GLN A 68 -0.22 -3.73 -0.72
CA GLN A 68 1.19 -3.37 -0.59
C GLN A 68 1.91 -3.40 -1.94
N VAL A 69 1.51 -4.32 -2.82
CA VAL A 69 2.06 -4.45 -4.17
C VAL A 69 0.93 -4.39 -5.19
N PHE A 70 1.15 -3.64 -6.22
CA PHE A 70 0.22 -3.45 -7.32
C PHE A 70 0.91 -3.73 -8.65
N ARG A 71 0.14 -4.16 -9.62
CA ARG A 71 0.58 -4.28 -11.00
C ARG A 71 -0.27 -3.38 -11.88
N ALA A 72 0.37 -2.64 -12.77
CA ALA A 72 -0.34 -1.86 -13.75
C ALA A 72 -0.96 -2.79 -14.80
N ARG A 73 -2.22 -2.53 -15.12
CA ARG A 73 -2.94 -3.15 -16.22
C ARG A 73 -3.43 -2.07 -17.18
N ARG A 74 -3.22 -2.26 -18.48
CA ARG A 74 -3.73 -1.37 -19.50
C ARG A 74 -5.25 -1.54 -19.62
N THR A 75 -5.96 -0.43 -19.66
CA THR A 75 -7.39 -0.37 -19.96
C THR A 75 -7.64 0.51 -21.18
N GLY A 76 -8.87 0.54 -21.70
CA GLY A 76 -9.20 1.43 -22.83
C GLY A 76 -8.96 2.91 -22.53
N ASP A 77 -9.07 3.31 -21.27
CA ASP A 77 -8.98 4.70 -20.82
C ASP A 77 -7.66 5.04 -20.08
N GLY A 78 -6.66 4.14 -20.11
CA GLY A 78 -5.36 4.38 -19.46
C GLY A 78 -4.86 3.20 -18.65
N ALA A 79 -4.49 3.42 -17.38
CA ALA A 79 -3.95 2.42 -16.48
C ALA A 79 -4.89 2.14 -15.30
N GLU A 80 -4.98 0.88 -14.91
CA GLU A 80 -5.61 0.42 -13.68
C GLU A 80 -4.55 -0.25 -12.79
N LEU A 81 -4.59 0.01 -11.49
CA LEU A 81 -3.76 -0.68 -10.50
C LEU A 81 -4.52 -1.86 -9.92
N VAL A 82 -3.93 -3.05 -10.03
CA VAL A 82 -4.50 -4.30 -9.50
C VAL A 82 -3.61 -4.79 -8.38
N SER A 83 -4.19 -5.08 -7.21
CA SER A 83 -3.43 -5.62 -6.07
C SER A 83 -2.87 -7.01 -6.37
N VAL A 84 -1.60 -7.24 -6.00
CA VAL A 84 -0.93 -8.54 -6.08
C VAL A 84 -0.92 -9.16 -4.70
N GLU A 85 -1.73 -10.18 -4.51
CA GLU A 85 -2.01 -10.78 -3.21
C GLU A 85 -1.08 -11.96 -2.88
N ASP A 86 -0.79 -12.80 -3.88
CA ASP A 86 0.07 -13.98 -3.70
C ASP A 86 1.55 -13.59 -3.82
N ARG A 87 2.18 -13.39 -2.66
CA ARG A 87 3.56 -12.93 -2.54
C ARG A 87 4.32 -13.79 -1.53
N PRO A 88 5.59 -14.13 -1.82
CA PRO A 88 6.41 -14.82 -0.85
C PRO A 88 6.67 -13.93 0.38
N PRO A 89 6.56 -14.45 1.60
CA PRO A 89 6.75 -13.69 2.84
C PRO A 89 8.24 -13.48 3.16
N VAL A 90 9.07 -13.24 2.15
CA VAL A 90 10.51 -13.04 2.30
C VAL A 90 10.82 -11.75 3.06
N ARG A 91 11.80 -11.81 3.97
CA ARG A 91 12.29 -10.68 4.75
C ARG A 91 13.72 -10.32 4.39
N LEU A 92 14.15 -9.11 4.75
CA LEU A 92 15.54 -8.68 4.52
C LEU A 92 16.55 -9.57 5.26
N ALA A 93 16.18 -10.16 6.38
CA ALA A 93 16.98 -11.10 7.14
C ALA A 93 17.21 -12.44 6.41
N ASP A 94 16.29 -12.84 5.54
CA ASP A 94 16.36 -14.09 4.79
C ASP A 94 17.35 -14.01 3.61
N LEU A 95 17.74 -12.80 3.23
CA LEU A 95 18.67 -12.57 2.12
C LEU A 95 20.11 -12.82 2.56
N VAL A 96 20.70 -13.90 2.08
CA VAL A 96 22.10 -14.25 2.37
C VAL A 96 23.06 -13.47 1.48
N GLY A 97 24.13 -12.92 2.06
CA GLY A 97 25.16 -12.18 1.30
C GLY A 97 24.81 -10.75 0.97
N TYR A 98 25.57 -10.14 0.06
CA TYR A 98 25.40 -8.80 -0.50
C TYR A 98 25.14 -7.68 0.54
N ARG A 99 25.85 -7.71 1.67
CA ARG A 99 25.61 -6.79 2.81
C ARG A 99 25.66 -5.32 2.38
N GLN A 100 26.70 -4.91 1.64
CA GLN A 100 26.85 -3.51 1.22
C GLN A 100 25.71 -3.06 0.32
N GLN A 101 25.29 -3.89 -0.63
CA GLN A 101 24.19 -3.62 -1.54
C GLN A 101 22.87 -3.51 -0.80
N LYS A 102 22.62 -4.41 0.15
CA LYS A 102 21.44 -4.37 1.03
C LYS A 102 21.42 -3.09 1.86
N ASP A 103 22.54 -2.73 2.49
CA ASP A 103 22.63 -1.52 3.32
C ASP A 103 22.39 -0.24 2.50
N LEU A 104 22.89 -0.19 1.26
CA LEU A 104 22.62 0.92 0.36
C LEU A 104 21.14 1.01 -0.01
N LEU A 105 20.54 -0.11 -0.34
CA LEU A 105 19.13 -0.21 -0.72
C LEU A 105 18.21 0.18 0.44
N ILE A 106 18.49 -0.32 1.64
CA ILE A 106 17.77 0.01 2.88
C ILE A 106 17.85 1.51 3.17
N ARG A 107 19.05 2.08 3.21
CA ARG A 107 19.25 3.51 3.49
C ARG A 107 18.53 4.41 2.49
N ASN A 108 18.56 4.05 1.21
CA ASN A 108 17.85 4.80 0.18
C ASN A 108 16.33 4.72 0.36
N THR A 109 15.80 3.54 0.69
CA THR A 109 14.37 3.33 0.95
C THR A 109 13.92 4.09 2.21
N GLU A 110 14.70 4.06 3.27
CA GLU A 110 14.40 4.83 4.47
C GLU A 110 14.47 6.34 4.25
N ALA A 111 15.41 6.83 3.43
CA ALA A 111 15.45 8.25 3.05
C ALA A 111 14.19 8.65 2.28
N PHE A 112 13.74 7.79 1.36
CA PHE A 112 12.48 7.98 0.61
C PHE A 112 11.27 8.07 1.57
N LEU A 113 11.12 7.11 2.48
CA LEU A 113 10.00 7.08 3.43
C LEU A 113 9.98 8.30 4.38
N ARG A 114 11.15 8.87 4.69
CA ARG A 114 11.25 10.09 5.51
C ARG A 114 11.05 11.38 4.70
N GLY A 115 10.70 11.28 3.41
CA GLY A 115 10.59 12.45 2.53
C GLY A 115 11.91 13.18 2.29
N LYS A 116 13.05 12.54 2.58
CA LYS A 116 14.39 13.06 2.28
C LYS A 116 14.78 12.70 0.86
N GLY A 117 15.76 13.40 0.30
CA GLY A 117 16.27 13.09 -1.04
C GLY A 117 16.69 11.62 -1.15
N SER A 118 16.07 10.89 -2.05
CA SER A 118 16.38 9.50 -2.41
C SER A 118 16.76 9.43 -3.87
N ASN A 119 17.52 8.39 -4.25
CA ASN A 119 17.98 8.19 -5.61
C ASN A 119 17.22 7.06 -6.29
N ASN A 120 17.14 7.11 -7.63
CA ASN A 120 16.72 5.96 -8.40
C ASN A 120 17.72 4.82 -8.21
N VAL A 121 17.23 3.59 -8.17
CA VAL A 121 18.04 2.39 -7.94
C VAL A 121 17.97 1.50 -9.17
N LEU A 122 19.15 1.07 -9.65
CA LEU A 122 19.27 0.04 -10.67
C LEU A 122 19.90 -1.22 -10.05
N LEU A 123 19.12 -2.32 -10.03
CA LEU A 123 19.63 -3.63 -9.64
C LEU A 123 19.98 -4.44 -10.88
N TYR A 124 21.26 -4.76 -11.03
CA TYR A 124 21.77 -5.54 -12.17
C TYR A 124 22.59 -6.75 -11.68
N GLY A 125 22.80 -7.72 -12.53
CA GLY A 125 23.51 -8.97 -12.24
C GLY A 125 22.77 -10.17 -12.81
N ASP A 126 23.34 -11.36 -12.63
CA ASP A 126 22.84 -12.61 -13.19
C ASP A 126 21.46 -12.99 -12.69
N ALA A 127 20.78 -13.87 -13.42
CA ALA A 127 19.51 -14.44 -12.97
C ALA A 127 19.71 -15.22 -11.65
N GLY A 128 18.70 -15.17 -10.77
CA GLY A 128 18.74 -15.90 -9.49
C GLY A 128 19.55 -15.25 -8.36
N THR A 129 20.18 -14.07 -8.57
CA THR A 129 20.97 -13.37 -7.53
C THR A 129 20.13 -12.61 -6.49
N GLY A 130 18.82 -12.79 -6.46
CA GLY A 130 17.95 -12.22 -5.44
C GLY A 130 17.52 -10.77 -5.66
N LYS A 131 17.69 -10.18 -6.87
CA LYS A 131 17.31 -8.79 -7.17
C LYS A 131 15.83 -8.50 -6.88
N SER A 132 14.94 -9.25 -7.49
CA SER A 132 13.48 -9.11 -7.27
C SER A 132 13.09 -9.49 -5.86
N THR A 133 13.75 -10.50 -5.29
CA THR A 133 13.55 -10.92 -3.89
C THR A 133 13.91 -9.81 -2.91
N SER A 134 14.97 -9.04 -3.19
CA SER A 134 15.36 -7.89 -2.35
C SER A 134 14.32 -6.77 -2.37
N ILE A 135 13.73 -6.47 -3.54
CA ILE A 135 12.64 -5.51 -3.65
C ILE A 135 11.41 -6.00 -2.87
N GLN A 136 11.05 -7.28 -3.03
CA GLN A 136 9.94 -7.88 -2.31
C GLN A 136 10.14 -7.83 -0.79
N ALA A 137 11.35 -8.15 -0.32
CA ALA A 137 11.71 -8.10 1.09
C ALA A 137 11.61 -6.66 1.66
N LEU A 138 12.03 -5.64 0.91
CA LEU A 138 11.84 -4.25 1.30
C LEU A 138 10.36 -3.89 1.47
N VAL A 139 9.52 -4.28 0.52
CA VAL A 139 8.08 -3.99 0.63
C VAL A 139 7.50 -4.68 1.85
N ASN A 140 7.83 -5.95 2.09
CA ASN A 140 7.35 -6.69 3.26
C ASN A 140 7.84 -6.09 4.58
N GLU A 141 9.02 -5.47 4.61
CA GLU A 141 9.59 -4.86 5.81
C GLU A 141 9.00 -3.47 6.10
N TYR A 142 8.76 -2.65 5.05
CA TYR A 142 8.41 -1.24 5.19
C TYR A 142 6.95 -0.92 4.81
N ALA A 143 6.13 -1.92 4.50
CA ALA A 143 4.72 -1.70 4.15
C ALA A 143 3.93 -0.98 5.24
N ASP A 144 4.21 -1.29 6.50
CA ASP A 144 3.56 -0.65 7.66
C ASP A 144 4.02 0.79 7.88
N GLN A 145 5.13 1.19 7.25
CA GLN A 145 5.61 2.57 7.20
C GLN A 145 5.14 3.32 5.94
N GLY A 146 4.21 2.76 5.19
CA GLY A 146 3.62 3.38 4.02
C GLY A 146 4.27 3.03 2.68
N LEU A 147 5.31 2.16 2.64
CA LEU A 147 5.92 1.76 1.38
C LEU A 147 4.92 0.96 0.54
N ARG A 148 4.78 1.36 -0.72
CA ARG A 148 3.97 0.64 -1.72
C ARG A 148 4.82 0.40 -2.96
N LEU A 149 4.61 -0.75 -3.61
CA LEU A 149 5.26 -1.12 -4.86
C LEU A 149 4.25 -1.16 -6.00
N ILE A 150 4.58 -0.53 -7.10
CA ILE A 150 3.84 -0.67 -8.35
C ILE A 150 4.77 -1.28 -9.38
N GLU A 151 4.44 -2.48 -9.83
CA GLU A 151 5.18 -3.21 -10.85
C GLU A 151 4.73 -2.78 -12.24
N LEU A 152 5.72 -2.47 -13.09
CA LEU A 152 5.54 -2.11 -14.50
C LEU A 152 6.47 -2.94 -15.35
N TYR A 153 5.94 -3.50 -16.42
CA TYR A 153 6.73 -4.11 -17.47
C TYR A 153 7.21 -3.04 -18.46
N LYS A 154 8.27 -3.34 -19.19
CA LYS A 154 8.87 -2.41 -20.17
C LYS A 154 7.85 -1.85 -21.16
N GLU A 155 6.91 -2.69 -21.60
CA GLU A 155 5.86 -2.37 -22.56
C GLU A 155 4.75 -1.48 -21.98
N GLN A 156 4.84 -1.14 -20.68
CA GLN A 156 3.87 -0.35 -19.93
C GLN A 156 4.42 1.00 -19.45
N TYR A 157 5.61 1.40 -19.87
CA TYR A 157 6.21 2.65 -19.42
C TYR A 157 5.43 3.90 -19.86
N ASP A 158 4.65 3.81 -20.92
CA ASP A 158 3.72 4.83 -21.36
C ASP A 158 2.55 5.05 -20.37
N LEU A 159 2.28 4.09 -19.47
CA LEU A 159 1.26 4.21 -18.42
C LEU A 159 1.72 4.99 -17.19
N ILE A 160 3.02 5.29 -17.06
CA ILE A 160 3.57 5.98 -15.89
C ILE A 160 2.85 7.30 -15.59
N PRO A 161 2.57 8.19 -16.57
CA PRO A 161 1.85 9.43 -16.28
C PRO A 161 0.45 9.22 -15.66
N ASP A 162 -0.26 8.19 -16.11
CA ASP A 162 -1.59 7.86 -15.62
C ASP A 162 -1.53 7.32 -14.18
N ILE A 163 -0.56 6.46 -13.91
CA ILE A 163 -0.31 5.90 -12.58
C ILE A 163 0.06 7.02 -11.61
N LEU A 164 0.97 7.92 -12.00
CA LEU A 164 1.38 9.04 -11.15
C LEU A 164 0.20 9.96 -10.81
N ARG A 165 -0.73 10.15 -11.73
CA ARG A 165 -1.97 10.91 -11.46
C ARG A 165 -2.86 10.21 -10.42
N GLN A 166 -2.94 8.88 -10.47
CA GLN A 166 -3.75 8.09 -9.54
C GLN A 166 -3.18 8.07 -8.12
N VAL A 167 -1.85 8.08 -7.97
CA VAL A 167 -1.19 8.02 -6.65
C VAL A 167 -0.94 9.40 -6.06
N LYS A 168 -0.98 10.46 -6.86
CA LYS A 168 -0.72 11.83 -6.40
C LYS A 168 -1.76 12.26 -5.35
N GLY A 169 -1.26 12.72 -4.19
CA GLY A 169 -2.12 13.23 -3.11
C GLY A 169 -2.83 12.14 -2.31
N ARG A 170 -2.38 10.88 -2.42
CA ARG A 170 -2.94 9.76 -1.64
C ARG A 170 -2.02 9.28 -0.51
N ASN A 171 -0.99 10.04 -0.20
CA ASN A 171 -0.10 9.84 0.95
C ASN A 171 -0.60 10.61 2.16
#